data_fd50aef4d332206d13acee7bca4bae65
#
_entry.id   fd50aef4d332206d13acee7bca4bae65
#
_cell.length_a   1.000
_cell.length_b   1.000
_cell.length_c   1.000
_cell.angle_alpha   90.00
_cell.angle_beta   90.00
_cell.angle_gamma   90.00
#
_symmetry.space_group_name_H-M   'P 1'
#
loop_
_entity.id
_entity.type
_entity.pdbx_description
1 polymer ?
#
loop_
_entity_poly.entity_id
_entity_poly.type
_entity_poly.pdbx_seq_one_letter_code
_entity_poly.pdbx_strand_id
1 'polypeptide(L)'
;MLCGKLPNKPAVFAHRGDWAQERENTIGAFRAAVEAGADGIELDVRITRDGRLVVHHDPLIEQVAVSRMTYPNIPEWVPSLTDALDACYPLRVNIEVKVDDAASGLAMRTVEALNELLRVRAEAPENWVISSFDSRALDHMRFLNSNFRLGLLCWKKPWQPSMEHAVSKGYSALHPHEGLVDAELSESASAAGIERCVWAVSDPKRARGLATAGGTRWITDMPA
;
A
#
# COMPACT_ATOMS: atom_id res chain seq x y z
N MET A 1 -27.23 -19.75 2.43
CA MET A 1 -27.82 -18.38 2.32
C MET A 1 -26.76 -17.51 1.69
N LEU A 2 -26.99 -17.06 0.46
CA LEU A 2 -26.06 -16.18 -0.26
C LEU A 2 -26.11 -14.81 0.41
N CYS A 3 -25.06 -14.45 1.15
CA CYS A 3 -24.87 -13.08 1.60
C CYS A 3 -24.56 -12.24 0.34
N GLY A 4 -25.60 -11.57 -0.17
CA GLY A 4 -25.47 -10.69 -1.33
C GLY A 4 -24.51 -9.56 -1.00
N LYS A 5 -23.36 -9.51 -1.69
CA LYS A 5 -22.48 -8.36 -1.65
C LYS A 5 -23.30 -7.13 -2.03
N LEU A 6 -23.42 -6.17 -1.12
CA LEU A 6 -24.01 -4.88 -1.41
C LEU A 6 -23.21 -4.25 -2.55
N PRO A 7 -23.84 -3.77 -3.63
CA PRO A 7 -23.17 -3.35 -4.86
C PRO A 7 -22.24 -2.12 -4.73
N ASN A 8 -22.05 -1.57 -3.52
CA ASN A 8 -21.24 -0.38 -3.23
C ASN A 8 -20.44 -0.44 -1.92
N LYS A 9 -20.15 -1.63 -1.38
CA LYS A 9 -19.26 -1.71 -0.21
C LYS A 9 -17.82 -1.46 -0.67
N PRO A 10 -17.11 -0.46 -0.09
CA PRO A 10 -15.69 -0.28 -0.36
C PRO A 10 -14.89 -1.54 -0.02
N ALA A 11 -13.87 -1.84 -0.83
CA ALA A 11 -12.96 -2.92 -0.51
C ALA A 11 -12.10 -2.55 0.70
N VAL A 12 -11.96 -3.48 1.65
CA VAL A 12 -11.23 -3.28 2.91
C VAL A 12 -9.86 -3.94 2.82
N PHE A 13 -8.81 -3.14 2.96
CA PHE A 13 -7.43 -3.60 3.02
C PHE A 13 -6.94 -3.56 4.46
N ALA A 14 -6.42 -4.68 4.96
CA ALA A 14 -5.81 -4.78 6.27
C ALA A 14 -4.48 -4.03 6.27
N HIS A 15 -4.40 -2.94 7.05
CA HIS A 15 -3.21 -2.11 7.21
C HIS A 15 -2.12 -2.88 7.94
N ARG A 16 -1.03 -3.25 7.24
CA ARG A 16 0.06 -4.09 7.74
C ARG A 16 -0.38 -5.49 8.20
N GLY A 17 -1.49 -6.00 7.65
CA GLY A 17 -2.15 -7.24 8.08
C GLY A 17 -3.16 -7.04 9.20
N ASP A 18 -3.70 -8.14 9.75
CA ASP A 18 -4.48 -8.12 11.00
C ASP A 18 -3.56 -8.35 12.19
N TRP A 19 -3.23 -7.26 12.87
CA TRP A 19 -2.29 -7.26 13.98
C TRP A 19 -2.96 -7.11 15.35
N ALA A 20 -4.26 -7.43 15.46
CA ALA A 20 -4.95 -7.41 16.75
C ALA A 20 -4.30 -8.35 17.78
N GLN A 21 -3.73 -9.47 17.33
CA GLN A 21 -3.00 -10.45 18.17
C GLN A 21 -1.63 -10.81 17.61
N GLU A 22 -1.28 -10.31 16.45
CA GLU A 22 -0.01 -10.53 15.78
C GLU A 22 0.80 -9.23 15.75
N ARG A 23 2.07 -9.31 15.41
CA ARG A 23 2.86 -8.11 15.13
C ARG A 23 2.54 -7.64 13.72
N GLU A 24 2.39 -6.32 13.52
CA GLU A 24 2.22 -5.73 12.20
C GLU A 24 3.35 -6.12 11.23
N ASN A 25 3.04 -6.16 9.93
CA ASN A 25 4.01 -6.48 8.87
C ASN A 25 4.71 -7.83 9.04
N THR A 26 4.03 -8.82 9.63
CA THR A 26 4.55 -10.19 9.78
C THR A 26 3.70 -11.21 9.02
N ILE A 27 4.27 -12.38 8.79
CA ILE A 27 3.58 -13.51 8.17
C ILE A 27 2.31 -13.89 8.96
N GLY A 28 2.37 -13.83 10.29
CA GLY A 28 1.21 -14.09 11.17
C GLY A 28 0.08 -13.10 10.89
N ALA A 29 0.37 -11.79 10.90
CA ALA A 29 -0.62 -10.75 10.63
C ALA A 29 -1.25 -10.86 9.23
N PHE A 30 -0.46 -11.25 8.22
CA PHE A 30 -0.98 -11.44 6.85
C PHE A 30 -1.92 -12.63 6.75
N ARG A 31 -1.57 -13.76 7.36
CA ARG A 31 -2.45 -14.94 7.42
C ARG A 31 -3.72 -14.66 8.20
N ALA A 32 -3.62 -13.95 9.33
CA ALA A 32 -4.79 -13.55 10.11
C ALA A 32 -5.74 -12.67 9.28
N ALA A 33 -5.22 -11.72 8.48
CA ALA A 33 -6.04 -10.91 7.58
C ALA A 33 -6.74 -11.75 6.48
N VAL A 34 -6.06 -12.77 5.95
CA VAL A 34 -6.67 -13.73 5.00
C VAL A 34 -7.81 -14.49 5.66
N GLU A 35 -7.59 -15.01 6.87
CA GLU A 35 -8.58 -15.77 7.65
C GLU A 35 -9.77 -14.91 8.06
N ALA A 36 -9.53 -13.63 8.40
CA ALA A 36 -10.58 -12.66 8.71
C ALA A 36 -11.43 -12.26 7.49
N GLY A 37 -11.01 -12.61 6.28
CA GLY A 37 -11.75 -12.33 5.05
C GLY A 37 -11.62 -10.89 4.57
N ALA A 38 -10.47 -10.24 4.80
CA ALA A 38 -10.15 -8.96 4.20
C ALA A 38 -10.21 -9.03 2.66
N ASP A 39 -10.50 -7.91 1.99
CA ASP A 39 -10.50 -7.84 0.52
C ASP A 39 -9.09 -7.67 -0.06
N GLY A 40 -8.13 -7.27 0.79
CA GLY A 40 -6.73 -7.08 0.44
C GLY A 40 -5.88 -6.82 1.69
N ILE A 41 -4.58 -6.70 1.47
CA ILE A 41 -3.59 -6.38 2.51
C ILE A 41 -2.76 -5.21 2.03
N GLU A 42 -2.45 -4.31 2.94
CA GLU A 42 -1.43 -3.29 2.73
C GLU A 42 -0.18 -3.67 3.53
N LEU A 43 1.00 -3.43 2.96
CA LEU A 43 2.29 -3.69 3.59
C LEU A 43 3.37 -2.70 3.15
N ASP A 44 4.39 -2.53 4.00
CA ASP A 44 5.48 -1.57 3.82
C ASP A 44 6.76 -2.24 3.33
N VAL A 45 7.30 -1.85 2.18
CA VAL A 45 8.52 -2.44 1.63
C VAL A 45 9.73 -1.52 1.76
N ARG A 46 10.85 -2.11 2.16
CA ARG A 46 12.18 -1.50 2.25
C ARG A 46 13.23 -2.37 1.58
N ILE A 47 14.38 -1.78 1.26
CA ILE A 47 15.52 -2.49 0.67
C ILE A 47 16.70 -2.54 1.64
N THR A 48 17.30 -3.71 1.77
CA THR A 48 18.54 -3.91 2.53
C THR A 48 19.77 -3.42 1.74
N ARG A 49 20.92 -3.37 2.41
CA ARG A 49 22.20 -2.99 1.77
C ARG A 49 22.55 -3.89 0.60
N ASP A 50 22.29 -5.17 0.71
CA ASP A 50 22.57 -6.20 -0.30
C ASP A 50 21.42 -6.41 -1.29
N GLY A 51 20.42 -5.50 -1.32
CA GLY A 51 19.40 -5.45 -2.36
C GLY A 51 18.19 -6.37 -2.13
N ARG A 52 18.01 -6.95 -0.94
CA ARG A 52 16.83 -7.76 -0.63
C ARG A 52 15.68 -6.88 -0.18
N LEU A 53 14.48 -7.17 -0.67
CA LEU A 53 13.26 -6.51 -0.22
C LEU A 53 12.73 -7.18 1.04
N VAL A 54 12.48 -6.39 2.08
CA VAL A 54 11.92 -6.82 3.36
C VAL A 54 10.70 -5.98 3.71
N VAL A 55 9.82 -6.52 4.56
CA VAL A 55 8.57 -5.86 4.94
C VAL A 55 8.70 -5.30 6.35
N HIS A 56 8.78 -3.96 6.45
CA HIS A 56 8.91 -3.25 7.72
C HIS A 56 8.55 -1.77 7.56
N HIS A 57 7.78 -1.23 8.53
CA HIS A 57 7.33 0.17 8.45
C HIS A 57 8.46 1.16 8.72
N ASP A 58 9.16 1.01 9.84
CA ASP A 58 10.13 2.01 10.30
C ASP A 58 11.45 1.93 9.53
N PRO A 59 12.19 3.06 9.41
CA PRO A 59 13.50 3.05 8.75
C PRO A 59 14.55 2.26 9.54
N LEU A 60 14.33 2.08 10.84
CA LEU A 60 15.25 1.45 11.77
C LEU A 60 14.68 0.15 12.33
N ILE A 61 15.52 -0.87 12.45
CA ILE A 61 15.31 -2.06 13.26
C ILE A 61 16.39 -2.05 14.32
N GLU A 62 15.99 -2.07 15.62
CA GLU A 62 16.94 -2.07 16.75
C GLU A 62 18.03 -0.98 16.62
N GLN A 63 17.62 0.24 16.24
CA GLN A 63 18.49 1.42 16.04
C GLN A 63 19.42 1.34 14.82
N VAL A 64 19.34 0.30 14.00
CA VAL A 64 20.12 0.17 12.77
C VAL A 64 19.21 0.40 11.55
N ALA A 65 19.64 1.26 10.61
CA ALA A 65 18.88 1.48 9.39
C ALA A 65 18.81 0.20 8.53
N VAL A 66 17.60 -0.16 8.09
CA VAL A 66 17.37 -1.32 7.20
C VAL A 66 18.30 -1.27 6.00
N SER A 67 18.48 -0.09 5.41
CA SER A 67 19.35 0.12 4.24
C SER A 67 20.85 -0.11 4.51
N ARG A 68 21.27 -0.23 5.77
CA ARG A 68 22.63 -0.56 6.19
C ARG A 68 22.82 -2.02 6.59
N MET A 69 21.71 -2.75 6.82
CA MET A 69 21.72 -4.17 7.16
C MET A 69 21.84 -5.02 5.91
N THR A 70 22.49 -6.18 6.00
CA THR A 70 22.37 -7.25 5.01
C THR A 70 21.25 -8.19 5.42
N TYR A 71 20.62 -8.87 4.46
CA TYR A 71 19.48 -9.73 4.75
C TYR A 71 19.75 -10.81 5.83
N PRO A 72 20.92 -11.47 5.91
CA PRO A 72 21.22 -12.39 6.99
C PRO A 72 21.24 -11.78 8.40
N ASN A 73 21.32 -10.46 8.51
CA ASN A 73 21.30 -9.73 9.79
C ASN A 73 19.92 -9.11 10.10
N ILE A 74 18.95 -9.32 9.25
CA ILE A 74 17.56 -8.91 9.50
C ILE A 74 16.94 -9.92 10.48
N PRO A 75 16.25 -9.45 11.54
CA PRO A 75 15.57 -10.35 12.48
C PRO A 75 14.56 -11.26 11.79
N GLU A 76 14.44 -12.51 12.25
CA GLU A 76 13.55 -13.52 11.65
C GLU A 76 12.07 -13.11 11.58
N TRP A 77 11.62 -12.24 12.48
CA TRP A 77 10.25 -11.74 12.47
C TRP A 77 9.95 -10.72 11.36
N VAL A 78 10.98 -10.19 10.70
CA VAL A 78 10.83 -9.29 9.54
C VAL A 78 10.89 -10.13 8.27
N PRO A 79 9.77 -10.37 7.60
CA PRO A 79 9.74 -11.26 6.45
C PRO A 79 10.42 -10.64 5.22
N SER A 80 10.92 -11.49 4.34
CA SER A 80 11.19 -11.06 2.97
C SER A 80 9.87 -10.68 2.28
N LEU A 81 9.94 -9.79 1.28
CA LEU A 81 8.74 -9.47 0.50
C LEU A 81 8.17 -10.71 -0.21
N THR A 82 9.01 -11.64 -0.64
CA THR A 82 8.56 -12.89 -1.27
C THR A 82 7.68 -13.70 -0.32
N ASP A 83 8.16 -13.97 0.89
CA ASP A 83 7.41 -14.74 1.89
C ASP A 83 6.13 -14.01 2.32
N ALA A 84 6.19 -12.67 2.41
CA ALA A 84 5.04 -11.85 2.73
C ALA A 84 3.95 -11.96 1.65
N LEU A 85 4.31 -11.84 0.37
CA LEU A 85 3.36 -11.97 -0.73
C LEU A 85 2.74 -13.37 -0.80
N ASP A 86 3.52 -14.42 -0.52
CA ASP A 86 3.01 -15.79 -0.44
C ASP A 86 2.00 -15.96 0.71
N ALA A 87 2.26 -15.30 1.85
CA ALA A 87 1.32 -15.30 2.99
C ALA A 87 0.05 -14.48 2.75
N CYS A 88 0.09 -13.49 1.87
CA CYS A 88 -1.06 -12.67 1.48
C CYS A 88 -1.99 -13.39 0.48
N TYR A 89 -1.51 -14.44 -0.21
CA TYR A 89 -2.31 -15.12 -1.23
C TYR A 89 -3.59 -15.74 -0.62
N PRO A 90 -4.78 -15.61 -1.26
CA PRO A 90 -5.04 -15.10 -2.62
C PRO A 90 -5.48 -13.62 -2.69
N LEU A 91 -5.24 -12.82 -1.65
CA LEU A 91 -5.70 -11.44 -1.58
C LEU A 91 -4.90 -10.50 -2.49
N ARG A 92 -5.51 -9.36 -2.81
CA ARG A 92 -4.79 -8.23 -3.44
C ARG A 92 -3.85 -7.59 -2.44
N VAL A 93 -2.71 -7.08 -2.92
CA VAL A 93 -1.74 -6.42 -2.04
C VAL A 93 -1.46 -5.00 -2.52
N ASN A 94 -1.56 -4.05 -1.58
CA ASN A 94 -1.03 -2.71 -1.73
C ASN A 94 0.38 -2.68 -1.12
N ILE A 95 1.38 -2.48 -1.96
CA ILE A 95 2.79 -2.48 -1.58
C ILE A 95 3.24 -1.02 -1.48
N GLU A 96 3.40 -0.50 -0.26
CA GLU A 96 3.93 0.84 -0.05
C GLU A 96 5.46 0.84 -0.14
N VAL A 97 6.00 1.56 -1.11
CA VAL A 97 7.44 1.83 -1.19
C VAL A 97 7.79 2.95 -0.22
N LYS A 98 8.50 2.61 0.87
CA LYS A 98 8.92 3.57 1.90
C LYS A 98 10.08 4.43 1.41
N VAL A 99 10.04 5.70 1.78
CA VAL A 99 11.04 6.69 1.43
C VAL A 99 11.49 7.41 2.69
N ASP A 100 12.73 7.18 3.11
CA ASP A 100 13.30 7.79 4.32
C ASP A 100 14.04 9.09 4.01
N ASP A 101 14.80 9.07 2.92
CA ASP A 101 15.55 10.22 2.39
C ASP A 101 15.43 10.26 0.87
N ALA A 102 14.73 11.24 0.40
CA ALA A 102 14.50 11.47 -1.02
C ALA A 102 15.78 11.66 -1.84
N ALA A 103 16.88 12.06 -1.21
CA ALA A 103 18.19 12.25 -1.86
C ALA A 103 19.01 10.96 -1.92
N SER A 104 18.68 9.94 -1.14
CA SER A 104 19.51 8.74 -1.00
C SER A 104 19.48 7.78 -2.21
N GLY A 105 18.52 7.93 -3.13
CA GLY A 105 18.29 7.01 -4.23
C GLY A 105 17.73 5.64 -3.81
N LEU A 106 17.48 5.42 -2.52
CA LEU A 106 16.97 4.14 -1.99
C LEU A 106 15.60 3.79 -2.57
N ALA A 107 14.71 4.78 -2.71
CA ALA A 107 13.38 4.56 -3.29
C ALA A 107 13.47 4.02 -4.73
N MET A 108 14.39 4.54 -5.54
CA MET A 108 14.60 4.07 -6.92
C MET A 108 15.11 2.62 -6.92
N ARG A 109 16.10 2.30 -6.09
CA ARG A 109 16.61 0.93 -5.93
C ARG A 109 15.54 -0.04 -5.44
N THR A 110 14.68 0.41 -4.51
CA THR A 110 13.54 -0.38 -4.02
C THR A 110 12.55 -0.67 -5.16
N VAL A 111 12.23 0.35 -5.96
CA VAL A 111 11.33 0.22 -7.12
C VAL A 111 11.89 -0.72 -8.18
N GLU A 112 13.18 -0.63 -8.49
CA GLU A 112 13.85 -1.52 -9.44
C GLU A 112 13.81 -2.98 -8.98
N ALA A 113 14.19 -3.24 -7.72
CA ALA A 113 14.13 -4.57 -7.12
C ALA A 113 12.70 -5.10 -7.04
N LEU A 114 11.71 -4.23 -6.74
CA LEU A 114 10.31 -4.58 -6.70
C LEU A 114 9.78 -4.96 -8.10
N ASN A 115 10.11 -4.18 -9.12
CA ASN A 115 9.74 -4.50 -10.49
C ASN A 115 10.31 -5.86 -10.94
N GLU A 116 11.59 -6.13 -10.64
CA GLU A 116 12.20 -7.42 -10.96
C GLU A 116 11.51 -8.59 -10.23
N LEU A 117 11.19 -8.43 -8.95
CA LEU A 117 10.49 -9.46 -8.17
C LEU A 117 9.08 -9.72 -8.71
N LEU A 118 8.28 -8.68 -8.93
CA LEU A 118 6.90 -8.84 -9.35
C LEU A 118 6.76 -9.35 -10.80
N ARG A 119 7.73 -9.04 -11.65
CA ARG A 119 7.73 -9.46 -13.05
C ARG A 119 7.88 -10.97 -13.24
N VAL A 120 8.50 -11.67 -12.30
CA VAL A 120 8.71 -13.12 -12.35
C VAL A 120 7.67 -13.91 -11.57
N ARG A 121 6.76 -13.25 -10.86
CA ARG A 121 5.67 -13.90 -10.15
C ARG A 121 4.57 -14.32 -11.11
N ALA A 122 3.85 -15.39 -10.74
CA ALA A 122 2.76 -15.94 -11.54
C ALA A 122 1.44 -15.15 -11.43
N GLU A 123 1.31 -14.32 -10.39
CA GLU A 123 0.10 -13.53 -10.15
C GLU A 123 -0.03 -12.40 -11.18
N ALA A 124 -1.28 -12.13 -11.56
CA ALA A 124 -1.58 -11.06 -12.50
C ALA A 124 -1.23 -9.67 -11.95
N PRO A 125 -0.76 -8.72 -12.79
CA PRO A 125 -0.40 -7.36 -12.34
C PRO A 125 -1.52 -6.63 -11.60
N GLU A 126 -2.78 -6.98 -11.85
CA GLU A 126 -3.97 -6.39 -11.22
C GLU A 126 -4.08 -6.73 -9.72
N ASN A 127 -3.35 -7.75 -9.27
CA ASN A 127 -3.28 -8.11 -7.86
C ASN A 127 -2.42 -7.13 -7.04
N TRP A 128 -1.60 -6.33 -7.72
CA TRP A 128 -0.67 -5.41 -7.09
C TRP A 128 -1.11 -3.95 -7.27
N VAL A 129 -1.06 -3.21 -6.18
CA VAL A 129 -1.07 -1.75 -6.19
C VAL A 129 0.27 -1.31 -5.59
N ILE A 130 1.01 -0.48 -6.29
CA ILE A 130 2.26 0.08 -5.77
C ILE A 130 1.97 1.50 -5.32
N SER A 131 2.21 1.78 -4.05
CA SER A 131 1.97 3.10 -3.47
C SER A 131 3.24 3.71 -2.88
N SER A 132 3.28 5.02 -2.79
CA SER A 132 4.35 5.77 -2.15
C SER A 132 3.93 7.21 -1.88
N PHE A 133 4.57 7.86 -0.90
CA PHE A 133 4.55 9.31 -0.72
C PHE A 133 5.47 10.05 -1.69
N ASP A 134 6.42 9.36 -2.31
CA ASP A 134 7.34 9.95 -3.29
C ASP A 134 6.85 9.67 -4.72
N SER A 135 6.33 10.72 -5.37
CA SER A 135 5.87 10.61 -6.76
C SER A 135 6.99 10.22 -7.73
N ARG A 136 8.27 10.52 -7.42
CA ARG A 136 9.39 10.13 -8.27
C ARG A 136 9.59 8.62 -8.28
N ALA A 137 9.38 7.95 -7.14
CA ALA A 137 9.41 6.49 -7.06
C ALA A 137 8.31 5.86 -7.95
N LEU A 138 7.11 6.44 -7.92
CA LEU A 138 6.00 5.98 -8.75
C LEU A 138 6.20 6.31 -10.24
N ASP A 139 6.75 7.48 -10.57
CA ASP A 139 7.12 7.85 -11.94
C ASP A 139 8.17 6.87 -12.49
N HIS A 140 9.15 6.48 -11.67
CA HIS A 140 10.15 5.49 -12.04
C HIS A 140 9.54 4.10 -12.25
N MET A 141 8.62 3.66 -11.35
CA MET A 141 7.88 2.40 -11.56
C MET A 141 7.07 2.44 -12.86
N ARG A 142 6.40 3.57 -13.16
CA ARG A 142 5.64 3.73 -14.42
C ARG A 142 6.54 3.62 -15.64
N PHE A 143 7.75 4.16 -15.57
CA PHE A 143 8.76 4.05 -16.64
C PHE A 143 9.21 2.60 -16.83
N LEU A 144 9.45 1.85 -15.75
CA LEU A 144 9.89 0.45 -15.80
C LEU A 144 8.77 -0.48 -16.27
N ASN A 145 7.54 -0.24 -15.84
CA ASN A 145 6.39 -1.12 -16.14
C ASN A 145 5.07 -0.34 -16.11
N SER A 146 4.43 -0.25 -17.25
CA SER A 146 3.15 0.46 -17.40
C SER A 146 1.94 -0.32 -16.88
N ASN A 147 2.06 -1.62 -16.61
CA ASN A 147 0.93 -2.50 -16.25
C ASN A 147 0.54 -2.42 -14.78
N PHE A 148 1.45 -1.97 -13.91
CA PHE A 148 1.13 -1.86 -12.49
C PHE A 148 0.18 -0.70 -12.20
N ARG A 149 -0.72 -0.94 -11.25
CA ARG A 149 -1.58 0.09 -10.68
C ARG A 149 -0.76 0.91 -9.67
N LEU A 150 -0.76 2.23 -9.83
CA LEU A 150 -0.01 3.15 -8.98
C LEU A 150 -0.94 4.02 -8.16
N GLY A 151 -0.62 4.22 -6.88
CA GLY A 151 -1.36 5.05 -5.92
C GLY A 151 -0.46 6.07 -5.23
N LEU A 152 -0.74 7.35 -5.39
CA LEU A 152 0.02 8.41 -4.73
C LEU A 152 -0.57 8.69 -3.35
N LEU A 153 0.23 8.48 -2.29
CA LEU A 153 -0.13 8.79 -0.92
C LEU A 153 -0.05 10.31 -0.67
N CYS A 154 -1.06 10.86 0.00
CA CYS A 154 -1.05 12.24 0.48
C CYS A 154 -1.70 12.37 1.86
N TRP A 155 -1.15 13.21 2.73
CA TRP A 155 -1.55 13.33 4.13
C TRP A 155 -1.76 14.77 4.60
N LYS A 156 -1.55 15.78 3.72
CA LYS A 156 -1.69 17.21 4.05
C LYS A 156 -2.28 18.00 2.92
N LYS A 157 -2.92 19.13 3.26
CA LYS A 157 -3.38 20.14 2.29
C LYS A 157 -2.22 21.04 1.85
N PRO A 158 -2.25 21.57 0.61
CA PRO A 158 -3.24 21.27 -0.42
C PRO A 158 -3.00 19.89 -1.04
N TRP A 159 -4.07 19.13 -1.30
CA TRP A 159 -4.01 17.81 -1.97
C TRP A 159 -4.03 17.91 -3.50
N GLN A 160 -4.47 19.08 -4.04
CA GLN A 160 -4.64 19.31 -5.47
C GLN A 160 -3.36 19.02 -6.29
N PRO A 161 -2.15 19.44 -5.89
CA PRO A 161 -0.93 19.10 -6.63
C PRO A 161 -0.68 17.59 -6.74
N SER A 162 -1.02 16.81 -5.71
CA SER A 162 -0.90 15.34 -5.75
C SER A 162 -1.91 14.73 -6.73
N MET A 163 -3.13 15.25 -6.77
CA MET A 163 -4.17 14.83 -7.71
C MET A 163 -3.76 15.15 -9.16
N GLU A 164 -3.32 16.38 -9.42
CA GLU A 164 -2.87 16.81 -10.74
C GLU A 164 -1.70 15.96 -11.24
N HIS A 165 -0.72 15.68 -10.37
CA HIS A 165 0.39 14.80 -10.69
C HIS A 165 -0.10 13.39 -11.05
N ALA A 166 -0.93 12.78 -10.19
CA ALA A 166 -1.46 11.43 -10.41
C ALA A 166 -2.23 11.33 -11.74
N VAL A 167 -3.06 12.31 -12.06
CA VAL A 167 -3.80 12.40 -13.34
C VAL A 167 -2.82 12.52 -14.51
N SER A 168 -1.87 13.46 -14.45
CA SER A 168 -0.93 13.74 -15.54
C SER A 168 -0.02 12.55 -15.88
N LYS A 169 0.26 11.70 -14.88
CA LYS A 169 1.12 10.51 -15.02
C LYS A 169 0.33 9.22 -15.22
N GLY A 170 -0.99 9.29 -15.30
CA GLY A 170 -1.85 8.13 -15.50
C GLY A 170 -1.81 7.13 -14.35
N TYR A 171 -1.68 7.60 -13.11
CA TYR A 171 -1.82 6.74 -11.94
C TYR A 171 -3.26 6.26 -11.79
N SER A 172 -3.42 5.10 -11.17
CA SER A 172 -4.74 4.49 -10.98
C SER A 172 -5.51 5.08 -9.80
N ALA A 173 -4.79 5.57 -8.79
CA ALA A 173 -5.39 6.00 -7.53
C ALA A 173 -4.65 7.16 -6.86
N LEU A 174 -5.40 7.92 -6.07
CA LEU A 174 -4.89 8.77 -5.00
C LEU A 174 -5.18 8.07 -3.67
N HIS A 175 -4.20 8.07 -2.77
CA HIS A 175 -4.32 7.51 -1.42
C HIS A 175 -4.31 8.63 -0.39
N PRO A 176 -5.44 9.31 -0.14
CA PRO A 176 -5.52 10.39 0.82
C PRO A 176 -5.65 9.84 2.25
N HIS A 177 -5.02 10.53 3.21
CA HIS A 177 -5.35 10.36 4.62
C HIS A 177 -6.83 10.70 4.85
N GLU A 178 -7.53 9.97 5.73
CA GLU A 178 -8.96 10.13 5.97
C GLU A 178 -9.37 11.57 6.31
N GLY A 179 -8.51 12.32 7.01
CA GLY A 179 -8.73 13.72 7.37
C GLY A 179 -8.77 14.70 6.19
N LEU A 180 -8.32 14.28 5.00
CA LEU A 180 -8.34 15.09 3.78
C LEU A 180 -9.62 14.89 2.97
N VAL A 181 -10.34 13.80 3.21
CA VAL A 181 -11.49 13.41 2.37
C VAL A 181 -12.70 14.24 2.73
N ASP A 182 -13.03 15.13 1.81
CA ASP A 182 -14.22 15.99 1.79
C ASP A 182 -14.97 15.84 0.44
N ALA A 183 -16.02 16.61 0.26
CA ALA A 183 -16.80 16.58 -0.98
C ALA A 183 -15.97 17.04 -2.18
N GLU A 184 -15.16 18.08 -2.03
CA GLU A 184 -14.32 18.63 -3.11
C GLU A 184 -13.33 17.61 -3.63
N LEU A 185 -12.57 16.92 -2.74
CA LEU A 185 -11.63 15.85 -3.14
C LEU A 185 -12.40 14.71 -3.81
N SER A 186 -13.56 14.35 -3.25
CA SER A 186 -14.37 13.23 -3.76
C SER A 186 -14.89 13.47 -5.17
N GLU A 187 -15.42 14.67 -5.43
CA GLU A 187 -15.90 15.10 -6.73
C GLU A 187 -14.77 15.21 -7.75
N SER A 188 -13.64 15.82 -7.35
CA SER A 188 -12.45 15.95 -8.18
C SER A 188 -11.89 14.60 -8.62
N ALA A 189 -11.77 13.63 -7.70
CA ALA A 189 -11.30 12.29 -8.01
C ALA A 189 -12.24 11.56 -8.97
N SER A 190 -13.56 11.69 -8.74
CA SER A 190 -14.58 11.09 -9.59
C SER A 190 -14.58 11.70 -11.02
N ALA A 191 -14.45 13.01 -11.11
CA ALA A 191 -14.37 13.72 -12.40
C ALA A 191 -13.10 13.33 -13.19
N ALA A 192 -11.99 13.10 -12.48
CA ALA A 192 -10.72 12.68 -13.08
C ALA A 192 -10.65 11.18 -13.37
N GLY A 193 -11.62 10.37 -12.95
CA GLY A 193 -11.58 8.91 -13.09
C GLY A 193 -10.50 8.23 -12.23
N ILE A 194 -10.05 8.88 -11.16
CA ILE A 194 -9.05 8.36 -10.23
C ILE A 194 -9.74 7.66 -9.05
N GLU A 195 -9.31 6.44 -8.74
CA GLU A 195 -9.76 5.74 -7.55
C GLU A 195 -9.22 6.41 -6.27
N ARG A 196 -9.96 6.26 -5.17
CA ARG A 196 -9.52 6.69 -3.84
C ARG A 196 -9.30 5.48 -2.97
N CYS A 197 -8.11 5.38 -2.37
CA CYS A 197 -7.78 4.42 -1.33
C CYS A 197 -7.50 5.19 -0.04
N VAL A 198 -8.49 5.30 0.82
CA VAL A 198 -8.43 6.16 2.02
C VAL A 198 -7.72 5.43 3.16
N TRP A 199 -6.77 6.08 3.83
CA TRP A 199 -5.97 5.53 4.94
C TRP A 199 -5.87 6.55 6.10
N ALA A 200 -5.62 6.19 7.34
CA ALA A 200 -6.02 4.92 7.90
C ALA A 200 -7.41 5.08 8.51
N VAL A 201 -8.38 4.30 8.06
CA VAL A 201 -9.77 4.42 8.51
C VAL A 201 -9.98 3.47 9.68
N SER A 202 -9.89 3.97 10.92
CA SER A 202 -9.99 3.16 12.14
C SER A 202 -11.28 3.40 12.93
N ASP A 203 -12.07 4.45 12.62
CA ASP A 203 -13.36 4.72 13.26
C ASP A 203 -14.54 4.23 12.40
N PRO A 204 -15.39 3.31 12.92
CA PRO A 204 -16.56 2.83 12.19
C PRO A 204 -17.58 3.92 11.80
N LYS A 205 -17.65 5.05 12.53
CA LYS A 205 -18.51 6.17 12.14
C LYS A 205 -17.91 6.90 10.93
N ARG A 206 -16.58 7.10 10.94
CA ARG A 206 -15.87 7.71 9.81
C ARG A 206 -15.99 6.84 8.58
N ALA A 207 -15.81 5.51 8.71
CA ALA A 207 -16.00 4.54 7.64
C ALA A 207 -17.37 4.69 6.95
N ARG A 208 -18.46 4.80 7.72
CA ARG A 208 -19.82 5.01 7.18
C ARG A 208 -19.94 6.31 6.38
N GLY A 209 -19.34 7.40 6.89
CA GLY A 209 -19.33 8.69 6.18
C GLY A 209 -18.55 8.63 4.87
N LEU A 210 -17.42 7.94 4.86
CA LEU A 210 -16.59 7.75 3.66
C LEU A 210 -17.26 6.84 2.62
N ALA A 211 -18.05 5.85 3.04
CA ALA A 211 -18.82 5.00 2.14
C ALA A 211 -19.82 5.79 1.30
N THR A 212 -20.50 6.77 1.93
CA THR A 212 -21.46 7.65 1.23
C THR A 212 -20.77 8.63 0.28
N ALA A 213 -19.53 9.01 0.57
CA ALA A 213 -18.71 9.86 -0.28
C ALA A 213 -18.08 9.12 -1.49
N GLY A 214 -18.41 7.83 -1.68
CA GLY A 214 -17.96 7.05 -2.84
C GLY A 214 -16.48 6.62 -2.79
N GLY A 215 -15.92 6.38 -1.60
CA GLY A 215 -14.58 5.77 -1.44
C GLY A 215 -14.56 4.35 -2.02
N THR A 216 -13.56 4.04 -2.86
CA THR A 216 -13.48 2.75 -3.52
C THR A 216 -12.74 1.69 -2.70
N ARG A 217 -11.81 2.11 -1.83
CA ARG A 217 -11.02 1.23 -0.96
C ARG A 217 -10.67 1.93 0.35
N TRP A 218 -10.53 1.14 1.41
CA TRP A 218 -10.06 1.59 2.71
C TRP A 218 -8.87 0.76 3.17
N ILE A 219 -7.89 1.43 3.76
CA ILE A 219 -6.81 0.80 4.51
C ILE A 219 -7.15 1.02 5.98
N THR A 220 -7.26 -0.04 6.77
CA THR A 220 -7.75 0.01 8.16
C THR A 220 -6.99 -0.94 9.06
N ASP A 221 -6.83 -0.52 10.33
CA ASP A 221 -6.28 -1.35 11.41
C ASP A 221 -7.28 -2.40 11.94
N MET A 222 -8.55 -2.31 11.51
CA MET A 222 -9.63 -3.23 11.90
C MET A 222 -10.27 -3.82 10.63
N PRO A 223 -9.67 -4.86 10.02
CA PRO A 223 -10.12 -5.39 8.74
C PRO A 223 -11.39 -6.24 8.81
N ALA A 224 -11.84 -6.67 10.00
CA ALA A 224 -13.01 -7.51 10.23
C ALA A 224 -14.18 -6.78 10.88
#